data_bf7141f5dc3142de905252a20ecb7ee7
#
_entry.id   bf7141f5dc3142de905252a20ecb7ee7
#
_cell.length_a   1.000
_cell.length_b   1.000
_cell.length_c   1.000
_cell.angle_alpha   90.00
_cell.angle_beta   90.00
_cell.angle_gamma   90.00
#
_symmetry.space_group_name_H-M   'P 1'
#
loop_
_entity.id
_entity.type
_entity.pdbx_description
1 polymer ?
#
loop_
_entity_poly.entity_id
_entity_poly.type
_entity_poly.pdbx_seq_one_letter_code
_entity_poly.pdbx_strand_id
1 'polypeptide(L)'
;MLSEKFIRDFLTLWATIDPISTLLIFVALTRGMDGQARARMARKAVLYAGIILIASLILGQIILTALGISLVSFQVAGGIILFLFAIQLTFGKLTSEPPNGDGDHDPAVYPLAVPSIATPGAIIAVIVLTDNHIYPIGIQAGTAIITLLILFVTYWMMRSADRILRILGRQGAELLVRVMGLILASLSVELIFDALQTGGFLP
;
A
#
# COMPACT_ATOMS: atom_id res chain seq x y z
N MET A 1 -8.03 17.03 -16.90
CA MET A 1 -8.30 15.61 -17.15
C MET A 1 -7.09 14.70 -16.90
N LEU A 2 -5.97 14.72 -17.66
CA LEU A 2 -4.80 13.86 -17.40
C LEU A 2 -4.09 14.19 -16.09
N SER A 3 -3.89 15.46 -15.77
CA SER A 3 -3.28 15.93 -14.52
C SER A 3 -4.12 15.53 -13.29
N GLU A 4 -5.42 15.62 -13.38
CA GLU A 4 -6.34 15.22 -12.31
C GLU A 4 -6.26 13.73 -12.04
N LYS A 5 -6.19 12.90 -13.12
CA LYS A 5 -6.00 11.45 -12.97
C LYS A 5 -4.69 11.15 -12.22
N PHE A 6 -3.58 11.70 -12.63
CA PHE A 6 -2.29 11.42 -11.99
C PHE A 6 -2.22 11.94 -10.55
N ILE A 7 -2.90 13.05 -10.23
CA ILE A 7 -3.03 13.51 -8.84
C ILE A 7 -3.87 12.51 -8.04
N ARG A 8 -4.98 12.02 -8.58
CA ARG A 8 -5.81 11.00 -7.93
C ARG A 8 -5.02 9.70 -7.75
N ASP A 9 -4.32 9.23 -8.78
CA ASP A 9 -3.47 8.04 -8.70
C ASP A 9 -2.42 8.19 -7.58
N PHE A 10 -1.74 9.34 -7.54
CA PHE A 10 -0.75 9.60 -6.50
C PHE A 10 -1.36 9.58 -5.10
N LEU A 11 -2.47 10.27 -4.89
CA LEU A 11 -3.13 10.33 -3.58
C LEU A 11 -3.64 8.95 -3.13
N THR A 12 -4.26 8.20 -4.05
CA THR A 12 -4.75 6.84 -3.77
C THR A 12 -3.60 5.89 -3.45
N LEU A 13 -2.54 5.89 -4.25
CA LEU A 13 -1.38 5.03 -4.03
C LEU A 13 -0.57 5.46 -2.80
N TRP A 14 -0.45 6.76 -2.53
CA TRP A 14 0.18 7.25 -1.31
C TRP A 14 -0.56 6.77 -0.06
N ALA A 15 -1.89 6.87 -0.06
CA ALA A 15 -2.72 6.43 1.04
C ALA A 15 -2.66 4.89 1.22
N THR A 16 -2.73 4.13 0.12
CA THR A 16 -2.80 2.66 0.19
C THR A 16 -1.45 1.99 0.44
N ILE A 17 -0.34 2.52 -0.05
CA ILE A 17 1.03 2.05 0.26
C ILE A 17 1.42 2.44 1.69
N ASP A 18 0.91 3.59 2.16
CA ASP A 18 1.08 4.12 3.52
C ASP A 18 2.54 4.11 4.03
N PRO A 19 3.38 5.01 3.49
CA PRO A 19 4.78 5.10 3.90
C PRO A 19 4.98 5.41 5.39
N ILE A 20 3.98 6.04 6.04
CA ILE A 20 4.05 6.46 7.46
C ILE A 20 3.90 5.24 8.38
N SER A 21 2.89 4.40 8.15
CA SER A 21 2.72 3.16 8.90
C SER A 21 3.89 2.20 8.68
N THR A 22 4.36 2.10 7.43
CA THR A 22 5.55 1.32 7.06
C THR A 22 6.78 1.77 7.84
N LEU A 23 6.98 3.09 8.01
CA LEU A 23 8.08 3.64 8.79
C LEU A 23 8.07 3.14 10.24
N LEU A 24 6.91 3.12 10.91
CA LEU A 24 6.78 2.65 12.29
C LEU A 24 7.08 1.16 12.41
N ILE A 25 6.55 0.35 11.50
CA ILE A 25 6.82 -1.10 11.44
C ILE A 25 8.32 -1.34 11.21
N PHE A 26 8.93 -0.63 10.26
CA PHE A 26 10.36 -0.72 9.99
C PHE A 26 11.21 -0.41 11.24
N VAL A 27 10.89 0.65 11.97
CA VAL A 27 11.61 1.01 13.18
C VAL A 27 11.45 -0.04 14.28
N ALA A 28 10.27 -0.62 14.41
CA ALA A 28 10.02 -1.71 15.36
C ALA A 28 10.86 -2.95 15.04
N LEU A 29 10.90 -3.36 13.77
CA LEU A 29 11.63 -4.54 13.29
C LEU A 29 13.15 -4.35 13.32
N THR A 30 13.65 -3.12 13.18
CA THR A 30 15.09 -2.85 13.09
C THR A 30 15.71 -2.39 14.40
N ARG A 31 15.03 -2.55 15.54
CA ARG A 31 15.59 -2.23 16.85
C ARG A 31 16.84 -3.07 17.11
N GLY A 32 17.92 -2.38 17.48
CA GLY A 32 19.21 -3.02 17.77
C GLY A 32 20.05 -3.41 16.55
N MET A 33 19.54 -3.20 15.33
CA MET A 33 20.31 -3.42 14.11
C MET A 33 21.25 -2.27 13.80
N ASP A 34 22.41 -2.58 13.22
CA ASP A 34 23.31 -1.58 12.70
C ASP A 34 22.75 -0.87 11.44
N GLY A 35 23.34 0.27 11.09
CA GLY A 35 22.86 1.09 9.97
C GLY A 35 22.94 0.38 8.60
N GLN A 36 23.88 -0.56 8.43
CA GLN A 36 24.03 -1.32 7.19
C GLN A 36 22.96 -2.40 7.08
N ALA A 37 22.68 -3.12 8.16
CA ALA A 37 21.61 -4.13 8.21
C ALA A 37 20.24 -3.46 7.96
N ARG A 38 19.96 -2.32 8.60
CA ARG A 38 18.74 -1.51 8.36
C ARG A 38 18.62 -1.09 6.90
N ALA A 39 19.70 -0.61 6.27
CA ALA A 39 19.68 -0.21 4.88
C ALA A 39 19.43 -1.38 3.94
N ARG A 40 20.02 -2.55 4.22
CA ARG A 40 19.77 -3.78 3.45
C ARG A 40 18.33 -4.23 3.56
N MET A 41 17.75 -4.21 4.77
CA MET A 41 16.36 -4.55 5.02
C MET A 41 15.41 -3.62 4.27
N ALA A 42 15.59 -2.30 4.37
CA ALA A 42 14.77 -1.32 3.66
C ALA A 42 14.81 -1.52 2.13
N ARG A 43 16.02 -1.70 1.56
CA ARG A 43 16.19 -1.93 0.13
C ARG A 43 15.50 -3.23 -0.32
N LYS A 44 15.67 -4.30 0.44
CA LYS A 44 15.09 -5.61 0.15
C LYS A 44 13.56 -5.55 0.20
N ALA A 45 12.99 -4.94 1.24
CA ALA A 45 11.54 -4.78 1.38
C ALA A 45 10.92 -3.98 0.23
N VAL A 46 11.50 -2.84 -0.12
CA VAL A 46 11.00 -2.02 -1.25
C VAL A 46 11.14 -2.75 -2.58
N LEU A 47 12.21 -3.53 -2.78
CA LEU A 47 12.38 -4.32 -4.00
C LEU A 47 11.28 -5.39 -4.13
N TYR A 48 11.02 -6.17 -3.07
CA TYR A 48 9.96 -7.19 -3.09
C TYR A 48 8.58 -6.56 -3.25
N ALA A 49 8.28 -5.49 -2.52
CA ALA A 49 7.02 -4.77 -2.68
C ALA A 49 6.86 -4.21 -4.11
N GLY A 50 7.93 -3.66 -4.68
CA GLY A 50 7.96 -3.17 -6.06
C GLY A 50 7.68 -4.27 -7.08
N ILE A 51 8.31 -5.44 -6.92
CA ILE A 51 8.04 -6.61 -7.78
C ILE A 51 6.57 -7.00 -7.70
N ILE A 52 6.00 -7.08 -6.49
CA ILE A 52 4.61 -7.46 -6.29
C ILE A 52 3.65 -6.44 -6.90
N LEU A 53 3.85 -5.13 -6.64
CA LEU A 53 2.96 -4.09 -7.14
C LEU A 53 3.04 -3.96 -8.67
N ILE A 54 4.23 -4.01 -9.26
CA ILE A 54 4.39 -3.97 -10.72
C ILE A 54 3.86 -5.24 -11.37
N ALA A 55 4.09 -6.42 -10.78
CA ALA A 55 3.49 -7.66 -11.26
C ALA A 55 1.95 -7.61 -11.18
N SER A 56 1.39 -7.07 -10.09
CA SER A 56 -0.06 -6.89 -9.95
C SER A 56 -0.62 -5.92 -10.99
N LEU A 57 0.08 -4.83 -11.27
CA LEU A 57 -0.30 -3.87 -12.31
C LEU A 57 -0.33 -4.52 -13.70
N ILE A 58 0.66 -5.35 -14.05
CA ILE A 58 0.76 -5.96 -15.38
C ILE A 58 -0.14 -7.19 -15.51
N LEU A 59 -0.14 -8.05 -14.50
CA LEU A 59 -0.78 -9.36 -14.56
C LEU A 59 -2.17 -9.40 -13.90
N GLY A 60 -2.49 -8.42 -13.05
CA GLY A 60 -3.70 -8.45 -12.23
C GLY A 60 -4.97 -8.64 -13.06
N GLN A 61 -5.17 -7.83 -14.09
CA GLN A 61 -6.36 -7.97 -14.96
C GLN A 61 -6.35 -9.23 -15.81
N ILE A 62 -5.17 -9.68 -16.24
CA ILE A 62 -5.04 -10.94 -16.99
C ILE A 62 -5.52 -12.11 -16.10
N ILE A 63 -5.09 -12.12 -14.86
CA ILE A 63 -5.49 -13.15 -13.87
C ILE A 63 -7.00 -13.08 -13.58
N LEU A 64 -7.55 -11.87 -13.34
CA LEU A 64 -8.98 -11.70 -13.11
C LEU A 64 -9.81 -12.21 -14.28
N THR A 65 -9.41 -11.85 -15.51
CA THR A 65 -10.08 -12.31 -16.73
C THR A 65 -10.00 -13.82 -16.90
N ALA A 66 -8.83 -14.42 -16.65
CA ALA A 66 -8.63 -15.86 -16.74
C ALA A 66 -9.47 -16.65 -15.72
N LEU A 67 -9.73 -16.06 -14.54
CA LEU A 67 -10.58 -16.62 -13.50
C LEU A 67 -12.07 -16.29 -13.68
N GLY A 68 -12.44 -15.49 -14.68
CA GLY A 68 -13.82 -15.01 -14.88
C GLY A 68 -14.31 -14.05 -13.80
N ILE A 69 -13.39 -13.39 -13.08
CA ILE A 69 -13.74 -12.43 -12.03
C ILE A 69 -13.87 -11.04 -12.65
N SER A 70 -15.05 -10.41 -12.48
CA SER A 70 -15.23 -9.03 -12.94
C SER A 70 -14.42 -8.05 -12.10
N LEU A 71 -13.95 -6.96 -12.73
CA LEU A 71 -13.24 -5.89 -12.02
C LEU A 71 -14.12 -5.26 -10.93
N VAL A 72 -15.43 -5.14 -11.17
CA VAL A 72 -16.43 -4.65 -10.19
C VAL A 72 -16.43 -5.53 -8.94
N SER A 73 -16.53 -6.85 -9.09
CA SER A 73 -16.50 -7.79 -7.96
C SER A 73 -15.19 -7.71 -7.21
N PHE A 74 -14.07 -7.57 -7.94
CA PHE A 74 -12.74 -7.42 -7.35
C PHE A 74 -12.60 -6.11 -6.57
N GLN A 75 -13.13 -4.99 -7.08
CA GLN A 75 -13.15 -3.69 -6.40
C GLN A 75 -13.96 -3.73 -5.11
N VAL A 76 -15.15 -4.35 -5.13
CA VAL A 76 -15.99 -4.50 -3.93
C VAL A 76 -15.28 -5.34 -2.87
N ALA A 77 -14.77 -6.52 -3.24
CA ALA A 77 -14.02 -7.37 -2.32
C ALA A 77 -12.79 -6.65 -1.76
N GLY A 78 -12.08 -5.96 -2.62
CA GLY A 78 -10.92 -5.17 -2.27
C GLY A 78 -11.22 -3.99 -1.35
N GLY A 79 -12.31 -3.28 -1.60
CA GLY A 79 -12.78 -2.23 -0.72
C GLY A 79 -13.10 -2.76 0.68
N ILE A 80 -13.73 -3.92 0.80
CA ILE A 80 -13.99 -4.56 2.10
C ILE A 80 -12.67 -4.89 2.82
N ILE A 81 -11.70 -5.48 2.13
CA ILE A 81 -10.38 -5.82 2.71
C ILE A 81 -9.65 -4.55 3.15
N LEU A 82 -9.66 -3.49 2.31
CA LEU A 82 -9.05 -2.21 2.64
C LEU A 82 -9.73 -1.55 3.84
N PHE A 83 -11.05 -1.65 3.95
CA PHE A 83 -11.81 -1.15 5.09
C PHE A 83 -11.43 -1.84 6.40
N LEU A 84 -11.32 -3.17 6.40
CA LEU A 84 -10.88 -3.94 7.56
C LEU A 84 -9.45 -3.56 7.97
N PHE A 85 -8.56 -3.35 7.00
CA PHE A 85 -7.20 -2.87 7.26
C PHE A 85 -7.19 -1.46 7.84
N ALA A 86 -8.02 -0.56 7.32
CA ALA A 86 -8.18 0.81 7.81
C ALA A 86 -8.69 0.86 9.26
N ILE A 87 -9.64 0.00 9.62
CA ILE A 87 -10.11 -0.17 11.00
C ILE A 87 -8.96 -0.63 11.91
N GLN A 88 -8.16 -1.58 11.46
CA GLN A 88 -7.00 -2.06 12.20
C GLN A 88 -5.97 -0.94 12.45
N LEU A 89 -5.70 -0.08 11.47
CA LEU A 89 -4.81 1.08 11.62
C LEU A 89 -5.39 2.12 12.59
N THR A 90 -6.70 2.34 12.56
CA THR A 90 -7.36 3.36 13.38
C THR A 90 -7.47 2.96 14.85
N PHE A 91 -7.87 1.72 15.12
CA PHE A 91 -8.20 1.23 16.46
C PHE A 91 -7.24 0.16 16.99
N GLY A 92 -6.44 -0.44 16.13
CA GLY A 92 -5.49 -1.48 16.48
C GLY A 92 -4.34 -0.96 17.36
N LYS A 93 -3.74 -1.86 18.13
CA LYS A 93 -2.46 -1.59 18.76
C LYS A 93 -1.38 -1.67 17.69
N LEU A 94 -0.67 -0.56 17.45
CA LEU A 94 0.48 -0.50 16.53
C LEU A 94 1.72 -1.25 17.07
N THR A 95 1.55 -1.98 18.15
CA THR A 95 2.53 -2.96 18.63
C THR A 95 2.38 -4.21 17.79
N SER A 96 3.04 -4.24 16.65
CA SER A 96 3.44 -5.47 16.02
C SER A 96 4.41 -6.14 17.00
N GLU A 97 3.91 -6.96 17.92
CA GLU A 97 4.74 -8.04 18.42
C GLU A 97 5.20 -8.78 17.17
N PRO A 98 6.52 -8.96 16.97
CA PRO A 98 6.98 -9.79 15.89
C PRO A 98 6.21 -11.12 16.02
N PRO A 99 5.66 -11.65 14.94
CA PRO A 99 4.99 -12.95 15.01
C PRO A 99 5.95 -13.88 15.73
N ASN A 100 5.53 -14.44 16.88
CA ASN A 100 6.22 -15.51 17.57
C ASN A 100 6.10 -16.75 16.67
N GLY A 101 6.76 -16.70 15.54
CA GLY A 101 6.84 -17.80 14.59
C GLY A 101 8.29 -18.23 14.53
N ASP A 102 8.56 -19.45 14.97
CA ASP A 102 9.78 -20.21 14.71
C ASP A 102 9.96 -20.47 13.19
N GLY A 103 9.72 -19.46 12.38
CA GLY A 103 9.83 -19.50 10.93
C GLY A 103 11.04 -18.72 10.48
N ASP A 104 11.87 -19.38 9.68
CA ASP A 104 13.04 -18.86 8.96
C ASP A 104 12.66 -17.78 7.91
N HIS A 105 11.72 -16.86 8.28
CA HIS A 105 11.20 -15.84 7.40
C HIS A 105 12.00 -14.55 7.53
N ASP A 106 12.50 -14.07 6.38
CA ASP A 106 13.19 -12.80 6.31
C ASP A 106 12.24 -11.64 6.65
N PRO A 107 12.51 -10.86 7.74
CA PRO A 107 11.65 -9.74 8.14
C PRO A 107 11.50 -8.66 7.08
N ALA A 108 12.38 -8.60 6.10
CA ALA A 108 12.26 -7.69 4.97
C ALA A 108 11.13 -8.10 4.01
N VAL A 109 10.83 -9.40 3.91
CA VAL A 109 9.75 -9.92 3.08
C VAL A 109 8.44 -9.89 3.86
N TYR A 110 8.43 -10.53 5.02
CA TYR A 110 7.28 -10.56 5.93
C TYR A 110 7.71 -10.13 7.33
N PRO A 111 7.07 -9.13 7.92
CA PRO A 111 5.87 -8.42 7.44
C PRO A 111 6.12 -7.12 6.65
N LEU A 112 7.38 -6.75 6.36
CA LEU A 112 7.70 -5.40 5.87
C LEU A 112 7.32 -5.19 4.39
N ALA A 113 7.72 -6.08 3.46
CA ALA A 113 7.30 -5.93 2.07
C ALA A 113 5.80 -6.23 1.93
N VAL A 114 5.34 -7.33 2.53
CA VAL A 114 3.94 -7.76 2.57
C VAL A 114 3.59 -8.10 4.01
N PRO A 115 2.53 -7.56 4.58
CA PRO A 115 1.54 -6.67 3.96
C PRO A 115 1.80 -5.16 4.16
N SER A 116 2.99 -4.73 4.66
CA SER A 116 3.17 -3.34 5.08
C SER A 116 3.32 -2.34 3.92
N ILE A 117 4.13 -2.65 2.89
CA ILE A 117 4.32 -1.78 1.72
C ILE A 117 3.35 -2.19 0.60
N ALA A 118 3.42 -3.45 0.17
CA ALA A 118 2.44 -4.02 -0.76
C ALA A 118 1.21 -4.47 0.04
N THR A 119 0.44 -3.50 0.52
CA THR A 119 -0.82 -3.77 1.22
C THR A 119 -1.84 -4.38 0.26
N PRO A 120 -2.83 -5.14 0.74
CA PRO A 120 -3.95 -5.56 -0.10
C PRO A 120 -4.61 -4.39 -0.83
N GLY A 121 -4.76 -3.24 -0.16
CA GLY A 121 -5.29 -2.02 -0.77
C GLY A 121 -4.42 -1.46 -1.89
N ALA A 122 -3.09 -1.48 -1.74
CA ALA A 122 -2.16 -1.03 -2.77
C ALA A 122 -2.20 -1.96 -4.00
N ILE A 123 -2.29 -3.28 -3.79
CA ILE A 123 -2.44 -4.26 -4.87
C ILE A 123 -3.72 -4.00 -5.66
N ILE A 124 -4.84 -3.79 -4.98
CA ILE A 124 -6.12 -3.50 -5.63
C ILE A 124 -6.05 -2.15 -6.36
N ALA A 125 -5.49 -1.12 -5.71
CA ALA A 125 -5.37 0.20 -6.29
C ALA A 125 -4.58 0.19 -7.60
N VAL A 126 -3.42 -0.49 -7.67
CA VAL A 126 -2.64 -0.54 -8.91
C VAL A 126 -3.38 -1.26 -10.04
N ILE A 127 -4.17 -2.31 -9.73
CA ILE A 127 -4.96 -3.03 -10.73
C ILE A 127 -6.09 -2.16 -11.27
N VAL A 128 -6.83 -1.49 -10.38
CA VAL A 128 -7.98 -0.66 -10.73
C VAL A 128 -7.56 0.62 -11.48
N LEU A 129 -6.50 1.29 -11.02
CA LEU A 129 -6.00 2.52 -11.64
C LEU A 129 -5.36 2.29 -13.01
N THR A 130 -5.10 1.04 -13.38
CA THR A 130 -4.53 0.63 -14.67
C THR A 130 -5.47 -0.23 -15.50
N ASP A 131 -6.79 -0.03 -15.35
CA ASP A 131 -7.79 -0.76 -16.11
C ASP A 131 -7.54 -0.64 -17.62
N ASN A 132 -7.30 -1.78 -18.27
CA ASN A 132 -7.02 -1.88 -19.71
C ASN A 132 -8.20 -1.46 -20.59
N HIS A 133 -9.43 -1.51 -20.06
CA HIS A 133 -10.63 -1.09 -20.79
C HIS A 133 -10.82 0.42 -20.81
N ILE A 134 -10.22 1.12 -19.84
CA ILE A 134 -10.39 2.56 -19.66
C ILE A 134 -9.12 3.33 -20.07
N TYR A 135 -7.93 2.79 -19.73
CA TYR A 135 -6.68 3.53 -19.85
C TYR A 135 -5.71 2.89 -20.86
N PRO A 136 -5.24 3.65 -21.86
CA PRO A 136 -4.19 3.17 -22.77
C PRO A 136 -2.85 2.98 -22.04
N ILE A 137 -1.98 2.13 -22.60
CA ILE A 137 -0.69 1.73 -22.01
C ILE A 137 0.15 2.93 -21.55
N GLY A 138 0.15 4.04 -22.28
CA GLY A 138 0.91 5.24 -21.90
C GLY A 138 0.44 5.85 -20.58
N ILE A 139 -0.85 5.80 -20.27
CA ILE A 139 -1.41 6.28 -18.99
C ILE A 139 -1.09 5.28 -17.87
N GLN A 140 -1.19 3.98 -18.14
CA GLN A 140 -0.80 2.93 -17.19
C GLN A 140 0.68 3.02 -16.80
N ALA A 141 1.56 3.31 -17.77
CA ALA A 141 2.97 3.57 -17.50
C ALA A 141 3.17 4.78 -16.57
N GLY A 142 2.36 5.83 -16.70
CA GLY A 142 2.35 6.96 -15.76
C GLY A 142 2.01 6.52 -14.33
N THR A 143 0.99 5.70 -14.15
CA THR A 143 0.62 5.12 -12.83
C THR A 143 1.74 4.23 -12.28
N ALA A 144 2.41 3.44 -13.13
CA ALA A 144 3.58 2.65 -12.72
C ALA A 144 4.73 3.53 -12.24
N ILE A 145 5.02 4.63 -12.92
CA ILE A 145 6.04 5.61 -12.49
C ILE A 145 5.68 6.23 -11.15
N ILE A 146 4.42 6.59 -10.93
CA ILE A 146 3.94 7.11 -9.64
C ILE A 146 4.14 6.07 -8.54
N THR A 147 3.80 4.80 -8.80
CA THR A 147 4.03 3.70 -7.85
C THR A 147 5.50 3.59 -7.46
N LEU A 148 6.40 3.60 -8.44
CA LEU A 148 7.85 3.54 -8.22
C LEU A 148 8.38 4.77 -7.47
N LEU A 149 7.83 5.96 -7.75
CA LEU A 149 8.16 7.19 -7.03
C LEU A 149 7.79 7.09 -5.55
N ILE A 150 6.59 6.60 -5.25
CA ILE A 150 6.14 6.42 -3.86
C ILE A 150 7.00 5.37 -3.13
N LEU A 151 7.35 4.27 -3.79
CA LEU A 151 8.27 3.26 -3.25
C LEU A 151 9.66 3.85 -2.97
N PHE A 152 10.16 4.69 -3.86
CA PHE A 152 11.42 5.42 -3.66
C PHE A 152 11.34 6.35 -2.44
N VAL A 153 10.25 7.11 -2.31
CA VAL A 153 10.03 7.97 -1.12
C VAL A 153 9.94 7.11 0.14
N THR A 154 9.22 5.98 0.11
CA THR A 154 9.13 5.04 1.24
C THR A 154 10.50 4.52 1.65
N TYR A 155 11.36 4.16 0.69
CA TYR A 155 12.74 3.78 0.98
C TYR A 155 13.52 4.89 1.69
N TRP A 156 13.44 6.13 1.19
CA TRP A 156 14.13 7.26 1.81
C TRP A 156 13.57 7.62 3.19
N MET A 157 12.27 7.47 3.40
CA MET A 157 11.66 7.62 4.72
C MET A 157 12.22 6.58 5.70
N MET A 158 12.29 5.30 5.32
CA MET A 158 12.90 4.25 6.15
C MET A 158 14.39 4.52 6.42
N ARG A 159 15.15 5.01 5.43
CA ARG A 159 16.56 5.40 5.62
C ARG A 159 16.73 6.58 6.59
N SER A 160 15.76 7.47 6.65
CA SER A 160 15.74 8.65 7.49
C SER A 160 14.90 8.47 8.76
N ALA A 161 14.52 7.24 9.08
CA ALA A 161 13.54 6.90 10.11
C ALA A 161 13.85 7.55 11.47
N ASP A 162 15.11 7.46 11.94
CA ASP A 162 15.50 8.02 13.23
C ASP A 162 15.37 9.55 13.27
N ARG A 163 15.63 10.21 12.14
CA ARG A 163 15.49 11.66 12.02
C ARG A 163 14.01 12.07 12.02
N ILE A 164 13.20 11.36 11.26
CA ILE A 164 11.75 11.60 11.15
C ILE A 164 11.10 11.40 12.53
N LEU A 165 11.39 10.29 13.21
CA LEU A 165 10.82 10.01 14.53
C LEU A 165 11.34 10.95 15.62
N ARG A 166 12.52 11.53 15.47
CA ARG A 166 13.03 12.56 16.40
C ARG A 166 12.20 13.84 16.29
N ILE A 167 11.72 14.18 15.08
CA ILE A 167 10.89 15.39 14.83
C ILE A 167 9.44 15.14 15.23
N LEU A 168 8.84 14.05 14.76
CA LEU A 168 7.44 13.74 15.02
C LEU A 168 7.17 13.26 16.45
N GLY A 169 8.17 12.61 17.07
CA GLY A 169 7.94 11.80 18.26
C GLY A 169 7.13 10.53 17.97
N ARG A 170 7.16 9.59 18.90
CA ARG A 170 6.42 8.32 18.75
C ARG A 170 4.91 8.55 18.76
N GLN A 171 4.42 9.41 19.64
CA GLN A 171 2.99 9.73 19.76
C GLN A 171 2.46 10.45 18.51
N GLY A 172 3.23 11.38 17.93
CA GLY A 172 2.87 12.07 16.71
C GLY A 172 2.78 11.11 15.51
N ALA A 173 3.72 10.17 15.39
CA ALA A 173 3.69 9.15 14.35
C ALA A 173 2.48 8.21 14.52
N GLU A 174 2.16 7.77 15.74
CA GLU A 174 0.97 6.97 16.03
C GLU A 174 -0.34 7.70 15.71
N LEU A 175 -0.41 9.01 15.99
CA LEU A 175 -1.56 9.83 15.63
C LEU A 175 -1.73 9.91 14.11
N LEU A 176 -0.65 10.13 13.36
CA LEU A 176 -0.68 10.16 11.90
C LEU A 176 -1.18 8.84 11.30
N VAL A 177 -0.74 7.70 11.83
CA VAL A 177 -1.23 6.39 11.37
C VAL A 177 -2.74 6.24 11.59
N ARG A 178 -3.28 6.70 12.70
CA ARG A 178 -4.72 6.68 12.96
C ARG A 178 -5.50 7.58 11.99
N VAL A 179 -4.95 8.76 11.69
CA VAL A 179 -5.54 9.67 10.69
C VAL A 179 -5.50 9.02 9.30
N MET A 180 -4.38 8.39 8.92
CA MET A 180 -4.28 7.63 7.67
C MET A 180 -5.30 6.48 7.63
N GLY A 181 -5.52 5.79 8.75
CA GLY A 181 -6.57 4.77 8.86
C GLY A 181 -7.97 5.31 8.54
N LEU A 182 -8.32 6.51 9.04
CA LEU A 182 -9.60 7.15 8.71
C LEU A 182 -9.70 7.52 7.22
N ILE A 183 -8.62 8.02 6.63
CA ILE A 183 -8.57 8.34 5.19
C ILE A 183 -8.75 7.06 4.36
N LEU A 184 -8.06 5.98 4.73
CA LEU A 184 -8.18 4.68 4.07
C LEU A 184 -9.59 4.09 4.20
N ALA A 185 -10.24 4.25 5.37
CA ALA A 185 -11.62 3.82 5.56
C ALA A 185 -12.57 4.55 4.59
N SER A 186 -12.41 5.87 4.46
CA SER A 186 -13.21 6.67 3.51
C SER A 186 -12.91 6.26 2.06
N LEU A 187 -11.64 6.08 1.70
CA LEU A 187 -11.24 5.64 0.36
C LEU A 187 -11.79 4.26 0.02
N SER A 188 -11.84 3.33 0.99
CA SER A 188 -12.39 2.00 0.78
C SER A 188 -13.89 2.01 0.49
N VAL A 189 -14.63 2.88 1.18
CA VAL A 189 -16.07 3.06 0.94
C VAL A 189 -16.30 3.69 -0.43
N GLU A 190 -15.52 4.69 -0.82
CA GLU A 190 -15.58 5.30 -2.15
C GLU A 190 -15.32 4.26 -3.25
N LEU A 191 -14.29 3.41 -3.07
CA LEU A 191 -13.98 2.34 -4.01
C LEU A 191 -15.15 1.36 -4.21
N ILE A 192 -15.90 1.06 -3.15
CA ILE A 192 -17.10 0.22 -3.21
C ILE A 192 -18.23 0.94 -3.95
N PHE A 193 -18.47 2.21 -3.66
CA PHE A 193 -19.50 2.98 -4.35
C PHE A 193 -19.20 3.15 -5.84
N ASP A 194 -17.98 3.49 -6.20
CA ASP A 194 -17.54 3.56 -7.61
C ASP A 194 -17.77 2.23 -8.35
N ALA A 195 -17.45 1.11 -7.67
CA ALA A 195 -17.68 -0.23 -8.23
C ALA A 195 -19.18 -0.53 -8.46
N LEU A 196 -20.02 -0.19 -7.49
CA LEU A 196 -21.47 -0.43 -7.59
C LEU A 196 -22.13 0.47 -8.65
N GLN A 197 -21.70 1.70 -8.81
CA GLN A 197 -22.15 2.60 -9.88
C GLN A 197 -21.72 2.07 -11.25
N THR A 198 -20.44 1.72 -11.40
CA THR A 198 -19.89 1.16 -12.65
C THR A 198 -20.56 -0.17 -13.01
N GLY A 199 -20.93 -0.98 -12.01
CA GLY A 199 -21.66 -2.25 -12.20
C GLY A 199 -23.16 -2.08 -12.47
N GLY A 200 -23.71 -0.86 -12.42
CA GLY A 200 -25.13 -0.58 -12.64
C GLY A 200 -26.02 -1.01 -11.47
N PHE A 201 -25.46 -1.22 -10.28
CA PHE A 201 -26.22 -1.56 -9.06
C PHE A 201 -26.75 -0.34 -8.31
N LEU A 202 -26.19 0.83 -8.58
CA LEU A 202 -26.63 2.13 -8.06
C LEU A 202 -26.90 3.08 -9.23
N PRO A 203 -27.91 4.00 -9.08
CA PRO A 203 -28.24 5.01 -10.08
C PRO A 203 -27.11 6.04 -10.25
#